data_3d6004be6829880ff420f3e417115b1b
#
_entry.id   3d6004be6829880ff420f3e417115b1b
#
_cell.length_a   1.000
_cell.length_b   1.000
_cell.length_c   1.000
_cell.angle_alpha   90.00
_cell.angle_beta   90.00
_cell.angle_gamma   90.00
#
_symmetry.space_group_name_H-M   'P 1'
#
loop_
_entity.id
_entity.type
_entity.pdbx_description
1 polymer ?
#
loop_
_entity_poly.entity_id
_entity_poly.type
_entity_poly.pdbx_seq_one_letter_code
_entity_poly.pdbx_strand_id
1 'polypeptide(L)'
;MKNKNLGVIAAVVVAAGAGLWYVNHGDAAHAEGAGNAGGPGAHGEKGGGAQPPAVVNVVAPQRQDVPVLQVANGTVTPIRTVDLHPQTTATIRTVHIREGQFVKQGELMFSLDDRADRANQDKAQAQVERDRASLADLERQYKRSQDLLAQKFFSQSAVDTLRAQVDQARATLQADIAAARAAGVSTSYTAIRAPMSGRVGGIGVYPGSLVQPTTSLTTVTQLDPINVAFTLPESSLPALLAAQKRGKVEVQALPGAGLAPVSGVLSFVDNTVDPTAGTIKVKAEFDNRETTLWPGQYVNTKVTVQTIKDAVVVPQSAIITSAQGTFVYVLDKDRSARQVPVERIYGFGVDAAVSGLSGSETIITEGKQNVRPGGKVRLASELDKGGANGKSGKDGKDGHTLTAEAGAHKG
;
A
#
# COMPACT_ATOMS: atom_id res chain seq x y z
N MET A 1 -50.89 -21.47 7.51
CA MET A 1 -51.62 -20.26 7.16
C MET A 1 -50.65 -19.11 6.90
N LYS A 2 -50.04 -19.08 5.72
CA LYS A 2 -49.19 -17.95 5.30
C LYS A 2 -48.91 -18.07 3.79
N ASN A 3 -49.78 -17.56 2.92
CA ASN A 3 -49.46 -17.35 1.47
C ASN A 3 -50.60 -16.61 0.75
N LYS A 4 -51.41 -15.78 1.46
CA LYS A 4 -52.47 -14.97 0.81
C LYS A 4 -52.11 -13.51 0.55
N ASN A 5 -50.99 -13.01 1.08
CA ASN A 5 -50.63 -11.59 0.96
C ASN A 5 -49.62 -11.26 -0.17
N LEU A 6 -49.09 -12.29 -0.84
CA LEU A 6 -48.11 -12.05 -1.94
C LEU A 6 -48.78 -11.74 -3.28
N GLY A 7 -50.06 -12.20 -3.47
CA GLY A 7 -50.80 -11.97 -4.70
C GLY A 7 -51.36 -10.54 -4.87
N VAL A 8 -51.62 -9.84 -3.76
CA VAL A 8 -52.18 -8.48 -3.79
C VAL A 8 -51.13 -7.42 -4.14
N ILE A 9 -49.88 -7.62 -3.72
CA ILE A 9 -48.76 -6.68 -4.01
C ILE A 9 -48.37 -6.75 -5.50
N ALA A 10 -48.41 -7.92 -6.12
CA ALA A 10 -48.10 -8.09 -7.55
C ALA A 10 -49.16 -7.43 -8.45
N ALA A 11 -50.43 -7.41 -8.08
CA ALA A 11 -51.50 -6.77 -8.86
C ALA A 11 -51.44 -5.26 -8.84
N VAL A 12 -51.01 -4.62 -7.74
CA VAL A 12 -50.90 -3.16 -7.61
C VAL A 12 -49.74 -2.61 -8.42
N VAL A 13 -48.60 -3.35 -8.52
CA VAL A 13 -47.41 -2.91 -9.30
C VAL A 13 -47.67 -2.96 -10.80
N VAL A 14 -48.45 -3.93 -11.30
CA VAL A 14 -48.81 -4.05 -12.73
C VAL A 14 -49.82 -2.96 -13.13
N ALA A 15 -50.73 -2.58 -12.25
CA ALA A 15 -51.71 -1.51 -12.51
C ALA A 15 -51.05 -0.10 -12.54
N ALA A 16 -50.07 0.14 -11.69
CA ALA A 16 -49.30 1.40 -11.69
C ALA A 16 -48.38 1.54 -12.92
N GLY A 17 -47.80 0.47 -13.42
CA GLY A 17 -46.97 0.44 -14.63
C GLY A 17 -47.74 0.69 -15.91
N ALA A 18 -48.97 0.18 -16.05
CA ALA A 18 -49.85 0.40 -17.20
C ALA A 18 -50.39 1.83 -17.24
N GLY A 19 -50.66 2.45 -16.09
CA GLY A 19 -51.13 3.84 -15.98
C GLY A 19 -50.08 4.86 -16.44
N LEU A 20 -48.80 4.66 -16.11
CA LEU A 20 -47.70 5.54 -16.53
C LEU A 20 -47.38 5.42 -18.03
N TRP A 21 -47.56 4.24 -18.65
CA TRP A 21 -47.37 4.02 -20.09
C TRP A 21 -48.46 4.73 -20.94
N TYR A 22 -49.70 4.76 -20.48
CA TYR A 22 -50.83 5.38 -21.17
C TYR A 22 -50.79 6.91 -21.17
N VAL A 23 -50.25 7.56 -20.13
CA VAL A 23 -50.13 9.02 -20.04
C VAL A 23 -48.96 9.56 -20.90
N ASN A 24 -47.98 8.74 -21.26
CA ASN A 24 -46.79 9.20 -22.01
C ASN A 24 -46.89 8.99 -23.51
N HIS A 25 -47.98 8.43 -24.08
CA HIS A 25 -48.12 8.07 -25.50
C HIS A 25 -49.41 8.59 -26.15
N GLY A 26 -50.05 9.58 -25.59
CA GLY A 26 -51.23 10.22 -26.16
C GLY A 26 -50.95 11.60 -26.74
N ASP A 27 -51.31 11.76 -27.99
CA ASP A 27 -51.50 13.01 -28.77
C ASP A 27 -50.38 13.44 -29.73
N ALA A 28 -50.53 12.94 -30.95
CA ALA A 28 -50.18 13.64 -32.16
C ALA A 28 -51.25 13.37 -33.23
N ALA A 29 -52.24 14.24 -33.36
CA ALA A 29 -53.20 14.23 -34.47
C ALA A 29 -53.50 15.66 -34.94
N HIS A 30 -53.14 15.93 -36.19
CA HIS A 30 -53.73 16.79 -37.19
C HIS A 30 -54.06 18.26 -36.94
N ALA A 31 -53.41 19.10 -37.76
CA ALA A 31 -54.08 20.26 -38.35
C ALA A 31 -53.51 20.46 -39.77
N GLU A 32 -54.34 20.16 -40.79
CA GLU A 32 -54.24 20.64 -42.14
C GLU A 32 -54.71 22.10 -42.23
N GLY A 33 -54.02 22.86 -43.09
CA GLY A 33 -54.48 24.23 -43.41
C GLY A 33 -53.66 24.90 -44.52
N ALA A 34 -53.99 24.59 -45.74
CA ALA A 34 -54.10 25.38 -46.96
C ALA A 34 -53.23 26.64 -47.21
N GLY A 35 -52.45 26.52 -48.26
CA GLY A 35 -52.47 27.45 -49.44
C GLY A 35 -51.66 28.71 -49.41
N ASN A 36 -50.59 28.84 -50.15
CA ASN A 36 -50.56 29.83 -51.27
C ASN A 36 -49.34 29.53 -52.22
N ALA A 37 -49.68 29.62 -53.50
CA ALA A 37 -48.79 29.50 -54.64
C ALA A 37 -47.98 30.80 -54.86
N GLY A 38 -46.71 30.70 -55.18
CA GLY A 38 -45.90 31.85 -55.65
C GLY A 38 -44.58 31.33 -56.25
N GLY A 39 -44.39 31.57 -57.50
CA GLY A 39 -43.58 31.10 -58.56
C GLY A 39 -42.03 31.09 -58.41
N PRO A 40 -41.32 30.61 -59.46
CA PRO A 40 -39.93 30.19 -59.40
C PRO A 40 -38.98 31.38 -59.54
N GLY A 41 -38.17 31.56 -58.51
CA GLY A 41 -37.00 32.46 -58.55
C GLY A 41 -35.71 31.65 -58.61
N ALA A 42 -35.12 31.62 -59.79
CA ALA A 42 -33.77 31.15 -59.98
C ALA A 42 -32.78 31.99 -59.15
N HIS A 43 -32.10 31.40 -58.18
CA HIS A 43 -30.94 32.01 -57.59
C HIS A 43 -29.75 31.06 -57.67
N GLY A 44 -28.80 31.59 -58.41
CA GLY A 44 -27.51 31.23 -58.78
C GLY A 44 -26.73 30.42 -57.75
N GLU A 45 -25.97 29.45 -58.23
CA GLU A 45 -24.76 28.92 -57.68
C GLU A 45 -23.88 30.10 -57.19
N LYS A 46 -23.90 30.37 -55.89
CA LYS A 46 -22.85 31.17 -55.27
C LYS A 46 -21.78 30.20 -54.76
N GLY A 47 -20.65 30.36 -55.41
CA GLY A 47 -19.40 29.73 -55.13
C GLY A 47 -19.09 29.51 -53.69
N GLY A 48 -18.40 28.41 -53.37
CA GLY A 48 -17.87 28.07 -52.08
C GLY A 48 -17.03 29.19 -51.49
N GLY A 49 -17.68 29.99 -50.61
CA GLY A 49 -16.96 30.95 -49.80
C GLY A 49 -15.97 30.21 -48.91
N ALA A 50 -14.69 30.39 -49.13
CA ALA A 50 -13.66 29.89 -48.26
C ALA A 50 -13.95 30.42 -46.84
N GLN A 51 -14.38 29.53 -45.97
CA GLN A 51 -14.53 29.87 -44.54
C GLN A 51 -13.20 30.44 -44.02
N PRO A 52 -13.22 31.48 -43.18
CA PRO A 52 -11.98 31.99 -42.63
C PRO A 52 -11.22 30.88 -41.90
N PRO A 53 -9.89 30.82 -42.07
CA PRO A 53 -9.11 29.79 -41.44
C PRO A 53 -9.30 29.77 -39.93
N ALA A 54 -9.58 28.61 -39.35
CA ALA A 54 -9.76 28.41 -37.92
C ALA A 54 -8.49 28.79 -37.16
N VAL A 55 -8.62 29.60 -36.11
CA VAL A 55 -7.49 29.93 -35.23
C VAL A 55 -7.28 28.79 -34.26
N VAL A 56 -6.05 28.30 -34.17
CA VAL A 56 -5.70 27.14 -33.38
C VAL A 56 -4.40 27.33 -32.56
N ASN A 57 -4.34 26.71 -31.41
CA ASN A 57 -3.11 26.49 -30.65
C ASN A 57 -2.56 25.11 -30.93
N VAL A 58 -1.26 25.01 -30.99
CA VAL A 58 -0.55 23.76 -31.30
C VAL A 58 0.52 23.46 -30.28
N VAL A 59 0.77 22.16 -30.08
CA VAL A 59 1.82 21.63 -29.20
C VAL A 59 2.54 20.49 -29.93
N ALA A 60 3.84 20.40 -29.75
CA ALA A 60 4.60 19.23 -30.17
C ALA A 60 4.45 18.11 -29.13
N PRO A 61 4.18 16.86 -29.53
CA PRO A 61 4.17 15.73 -28.61
C PRO A 61 5.52 15.54 -27.96
N GLN A 62 5.53 14.99 -26.76
CA GLN A 62 6.76 14.65 -26.06
C GLN A 62 6.90 13.14 -26.00
N ARG A 63 8.13 12.63 -26.17
CA ARG A 63 8.44 11.24 -25.94
C ARG A 63 9.04 11.11 -24.55
N GLN A 64 8.42 10.29 -23.70
CA GLN A 64 8.89 10.03 -22.36
C GLN A 64 8.41 8.66 -21.85
N ASP A 65 9.12 8.13 -20.86
CA ASP A 65 8.69 6.96 -20.13
C ASP A 65 7.52 7.34 -19.19
N VAL A 66 6.38 6.69 -19.37
CA VAL A 66 5.16 6.98 -18.60
C VAL A 66 4.88 5.83 -17.64
N PRO A 67 5.01 6.05 -16.31
CA PRO A 67 4.63 5.05 -15.33
C PRO A 67 3.10 4.92 -15.27
N VAL A 68 2.60 3.69 -15.42
CA VAL A 68 1.19 3.36 -15.20
C VAL A 68 0.99 3.15 -13.70
N LEU A 69 0.33 4.11 -13.08
CA LEU A 69 0.10 4.10 -11.64
C LEU A 69 -1.29 3.52 -11.32
N GLN A 70 -1.32 2.56 -10.41
CA GLN A 70 -2.55 2.08 -9.80
C GLN A 70 -2.68 2.70 -8.42
N VAL A 71 -3.79 3.39 -8.17
CA VAL A 71 -4.10 3.99 -6.86
C VAL A 71 -5.01 3.05 -6.08
N ALA A 72 -4.67 2.84 -4.81
CA ALA A 72 -5.48 2.05 -3.89
C ALA A 72 -5.41 2.62 -2.48
N ASN A 73 -6.48 2.41 -1.71
CA ASN A 73 -6.46 2.71 -0.29
C ASN A 73 -5.82 1.52 0.46
N GLY A 74 -4.92 1.83 1.37
CA GLY A 74 -4.22 0.86 2.18
C GLY A 74 -4.33 1.14 3.66
N THR A 75 -4.03 0.13 4.46
CA THR A 75 -3.90 0.23 5.91
C THR A 75 -2.48 -0.13 6.30
N VAL A 76 -1.87 0.69 7.12
CA VAL A 76 -0.56 0.43 7.68
C VAL A 76 -0.66 -0.73 8.66
N THR A 77 0.16 -1.75 8.48
CA THR A 77 0.20 -2.94 9.34
C THR A 77 1.63 -3.22 9.77
N PRO A 78 1.87 -3.59 11.02
CA PRO A 78 3.20 -3.99 11.44
C PRO A 78 3.61 -5.29 10.73
N ILE A 79 4.91 -5.50 10.56
CA ILE A 79 5.42 -6.78 10.04
C ILE A 79 5.18 -7.87 11.08
N ARG A 80 5.43 -7.57 12.35
CA ARG A 80 5.27 -8.49 13.46
C ARG A 80 4.69 -7.76 14.68
N THR A 81 3.75 -8.41 15.34
CA THR A 81 3.25 -8.03 16.67
C THR A 81 3.22 -9.29 17.51
N VAL A 82 3.74 -9.21 18.72
CA VAL A 82 3.75 -10.32 19.67
C VAL A 82 3.10 -9.87 20.96
N ASP A 83 2.06 -10.58 21.36
CA ASP A 83 1.45 -10.45 22.68
C ASP A 83 2.27 -11.23 23.69
N LEU A 84 2.75 -10.56 24.73
CA LEU A 84 3.64 -11.14 25.71
C LEU A 84 2.83 -11.74 26.86
N HIS A 85 3.00 -13.03 27.07
CA HIS A 85 2.37 -13.79 28.13
C HIS A 85 3.43 -14.44 29.03
N PRO A 86 3.19 -14.57 30.34
CA PRO A 86 4.06 -15.37 31.21
C PRO A 86 3.90 -16.85 30.88
N GLN A 87 4.95 -17.64 31.09
CA GLN A 87 4.92 -19.09 30.89
C GLN A 87 4.56 -19.86 32.17
N THR A 88 4.55 -19.18 33.31
CA THR A 88 4.22 -19.74 34.63
C THR A 88 3.32 -18.78 35.39
N THR A 89 2.56 -19.31 36.34
CA THR A 89 1.76 -18.52 37.27
C THR A 89 2.66 -18.00 38.39
N ALA A 90 2.79 -16.67 38.47
CA ALA A 90 3.61 -16.03 39.54
C ALA A 90 3.18 -14.57 39.74
N THR A 91 3.67 -13.97 40.81
CA THR A 91 3.46 -12.54 41.10
C THR A 91 4.53 -11.69 40.39
N ILE A 92 4.14 -10.57 39.79
CA ILE A 92 5.09 -9.60 39.21
C ILE A 92 5.88 -8.95 40.36
N ARG A 93 7.19 -9.09 40.31
CA ARG A 93 8.11 -8.44 41.26
C ARG A 93 8.49 -7.04 40.78
N THR A 94 8.86 -6.91 39.50
CA THR A 94 9.34 -5.64 38.92
C THR A 94 8.95 -5.55 37.46
N VAL A 95 8.50 -4.38 37.03
CA VAL A 95 8.31 -3.98 35.63
C VAL A 95 9.51 -3.09 35.27
N HIS A 96 10.31 -3.50 34.27
CA HIS A 96 11.54 -2.82 33.87
C HIS A 96 11.35 -1.88 32.70
N ILE A 97 10.17 -1.87 32.09
CA ILE A 97 9.84 -1.13 30.88
C ILE A 97 8.76 -0.08 31.15
N ARG A 98 8.59 0.84 30.20
CA ARG A 98 7.51 1.83 30.18
C ARG A 98 6.68 1.67 28.91
N GLU A 99 5.41 2.07 29.00
CA GLU A 99 4.55 2.13 27.81
C GLU A 99 5.14 3.03 26.73
N GLY A 100 5.07 2.56 25.47
CA GLY A 100 5.62 3.29 24.35
C GLY A 100 7.15 3.26 24.22
N GLN A 101 7.88 2.65 25.17
CA GLN A 101 9.33 2.48 25.11
C GLN A 101 9.73 1.59 23.95
N PHE A 102 10.88 1.87 23.33
CA PHE A 102 11.49 0.95 22.37
C PHE A 102 12.40 -0.04 23.12
N VAL A 103 12.21 -1.33 22.85
CA VAL A 103 13.00 -2.42 23.45
C VAL A 103 13.75 -3.21 22.39
N LYS A 104 14.92 -3.75 22.76
CA LYS A 104 15.72 -4.64 21.91
C LYS A 104 15.36 -6.10 22.22
N GLN A 105 15.53 -6.97 21.23
CA GLN A 105 15.40 -8.41 21.44
C GLN A 105 16.29 -8.87 22.60
N GLY A 106 15.72 -9.68 23.52
CA GLY A 106 16.39 -10.19 24.71
C GLY A 106 16.41 -9.24 25.92
N GLU A 107 15.96 -7.98 25.77
CA GLU A 107 15.89 -7.02 26.87
C GLU A 107 14.90 -7.51 27.92
N LEU A 108 15.26 -7.35 29.22
CA LEU A 108 14.44 -7.78 30.34
C LEU A 108 13.25 -6.79 30.48
N MET A 109 12.03 -7.32 30.41
CA MET A 109 10.81 -6.52 30.49
C MET A 109 10.11 -6.67 31.84
N PHE A 110 9.94 -7.89 32.30
CA PHE A 110 9.29 -8.19 33.58
C PHE A 110 10.10 -9.19 34.37
N SER A 111 10.15 -9.02 35.69
CA SER A 111 10.65 -10.02 36.64
C SER A 111 9.51 -10.50 37.49
N LEU A 112 9.30 -11.80 37.51
CA LEU A 112 8.34 -12.47 38.41
C LEU A 112 9.02 -12.82 39.73
N ASP A 113 8.27 -13.21 40.72
CA ASP A 113 8.79 -13.74 41.98
C ASP A 113 9.37 -15.13 41.74
N ASP A 114 10.68 -15.22 41.85
CA ASP A 114 11.50 -16.39 41.51
C ASP A 114 12.02 -17.13 42.77
N ARG A 115 11.62 -16.72 43.97
CA ARG A 115 12.19 -17.25 45.21
C ARG A 115 12.00 -18.77 45.37
N ALA A 116 10.80 -19.27 45.02
CA ALA A 116 10.52 -20.71 45.09
C ALA A 116 11.28 -21.50 44.03
N ASP A 117 11.34 -20.98 42.80
CA ASP A 117 12.03 -21.63 41.68
C ASP A 117 13.55 -21.67 41.89
N ARG A 118 14.13 -20.57 42.42
CA ARG A 118 15.56 -20.54 42.80
C ARG A 118 15.88 -21.53 43.89
N ALA A 119 15.06 -21.60 44.96
CA ALA A 119 15.27 -22.55 46.06
C ALA A 119 15.22 -24.03 45.53
N ASN A 120 14.30 -24.31 44.60
CA ASN A 120 14.23 -25.63 43.95
C ASN A 120 15.45 -25.91 43.05
N GLN A 121 15.94 -24.93 42.33
CA GLN A 121 17.12 -25.02 41.50
C GLN A 121 18.37 -25.27 42.38
N ASP A 122 18.52 -24.51 43.46
CA ASP A 122 19.67 -24.67 44.38
C ASP A 122 19.65 -26.04 45.04
N LYS A 123 18.46 -26.54 45.44
CA LYS A 123 18.29 -27.91 45.96
C LYS A 123 18.70 -28.96 44.94
N ALA A 124 18.27 -28.87 43.68
CA ALA A 124 18.62 -29.80 42.65
C ALA A 124 20.14 -29.77 42.33
N GLN A 125 20.74 -28.57 42.35
CA GLN A 125 22.18 -28.41 42.14
C GLN A 125 22.99 -29.05 43.29
N ALA A 126 22.56 -28.86 44.55
CA ALA A 126 23.19 -29.49 45.71
C ALA A 126 23.12 -31.02 45.63
N GLN A 127 22.02 -31.57 45.06
CA GLN A 127 21.86 -33.00 44.83
C GLN A 127 22.91 -33.50 43.83
N VAL A 128 23.12 -32.78 42.71
CA VAL A 128 24.15 -33.10 41.70
C VAL A 128 25.54 -33.11 42.30
N GLU A 129 25.88 -32.13 43.15
CA GLU A 129 27.19 -32.08 43.80
C GLU A 129 27.41 -33.25 44.81
N ARG A 130 26.37 -33.65 45.56
CA ARG A 130 26.41 -34.80 46.42
C ARG A 130 26.70 -36.08 45.64
N ASP A 131 25.97 -36.31 44.53
CA ASP A 131 26.07 -37.54 43.75
C ASP A 131 27.36 -37.57 42.92
N ARG A 132 27.86 -36.39 42.52
CA ARG A 132 29.20 -36.27 41.94
C ARG A 132 30.29 -36.69 42.92
N ALA A 133 30.18 -36.29 44.18
CA ALA A 133 31.13 -36.70 45.21
C ALA A 133 31.06 -38.20 45.47
N SER A 134 29.83 -38.77 45.53
CA SER A 134 29.61 -40.21 45.71
C SER A 134 30.21 -41.05 44.55
N LEU A 135 29.95 -40.62 43.29
CA LEU A 135 30.52 -41.25 42.10
C LEU A 135 32.05 -41.21 42.15
N ALA A 136 32.66 -40.08 42.45
CA ALA A 136 34.12 -39.96 42.57
C ALA A 136 34.70 -40.87 43.64
N ASP A 137 33.98 -41.11 44.74
CA ASP A 137 34.44 -42.06 45.74
C ASP A 137 34.35 -43.49 45.23
N LEU A 138 33.27 -43.92 44.66
CA LEU A 138 33.10 -45.25 44.03
C LEU A 138 34.12 -45.51 42.92
N GLU A 139 34.40 -44.49 42.06
CA GLU A 139 35.45 -44.62 41.02
C GLU A 139 36.84 -44.80 41.63
N ARG A 140 37.17 -44.12 42.74
CA ARG A 140 38.45 -44.38 43.48
C ARG A 140 38.49 -45.79 44.09
N GLN A 141 37.36 -46.28 44.65
CA GLN A 141 37.26 -47.62 45.17
C GLN A 141 37.42 -48.67 44.07
N TYR A 142 36.74 -48.51 42.97
CA TYR A 142 36.83 -49.38 41.80
C TYR A 142 38.22 -49.41 41.25
N LYS A 143 38.93 -48.29 41.10
CA LYS A 143 40.31 -48.24 40.64
C LYS A 143 41.24 -48.97 41.59
N ARG A 144 41.14 -48.78 42.92
CA ARG A 144 41.93 -49.55 43.91
C ARG A 144 41.66 -51.03 43.81
N SER A 145 40.40 -51.46 43.62
CA SER A 145 40.07 -52.90 43.50
C SER A 145 40.63 -53.52 42.21
N GLN A 146 40.70 -52.76 41.09
CA GLN A 146 41.38 -53.19 39.87
C GLN A 146 42.87 -53.40 40.10
N ASP A 147 43.56 -52.51 40.82
CA ASP A 147 44.98 -52.62 41.13
C ASP A 147 45.26 -53.86 42.03
N LEU A 148 44.37 -54.14 42.98
CA LEU A 148 44.46 -55.32 43.85
C LEU A 148 44.16 -56.62 43.12
N LEU A 149 43.25 -56.63 42.16
CA LEU A 149 42.97 -57.77 41.29
C LEU A 149 44.24 -58.17 40.45
N ALA A 150 44.87 -57.13 39.87
CA ALA A 150 46.12 -57.34 39.12
C ALA A 150 47.23 -58.02 39.96
N GLN A 151 47.23 -57.73 41.28
CA GLN A 151 48.12 -58.33 42.25
C GLN A 151 47.63 -59.68 42.84
N LYS A 152 46.45 -60.19 42.35
CA LYS A 152 45.77 -61.40 42.79
C LYS A 152 45.26 -61.37 44.26
N PHE A 153 45.09 -60.19 44.86
CA PHE A 153 44.56 -60.03 46.21
C PHE A 153 43.04 -59.78 46.23
N PHE A 154 42.41 -59.77 45.11
CA PHE A 154 40.96 -59.48 45.02
C PHE A 154 40.29 -60.42 44.01
N SER A 155 38.99 -60.70 44.15
CA SER A 155 38.27 -61.58 43.20
C SER A 155 37.67 -60.75 42.04
N GLN A 156 37.55 -61.38 40.86
CA GLN A 156 36.92 -60.76 39.69
C GLN A 156 35.49 -60.37 39.97
N SER A 157 34.70 -61.21 40.67
CA SER A 157 33.31 -60.94 41.00
C SER A 157 33.14 -59.70 41.88
N ALA A 158 34.07 -59.42 42.77
CA ALA A 158 34.04 -58.24 43.60
C ALA A 158 34.34 -56.94 42.80
N VAL A 159 35.24 -57.02 41.81
CA VAL A 159 35.53 -55.92 40.89
C VAL A 159 34.29 -55.63 40.00
N ASP A 160 33.64 -56.68 39.49
CA ASP A 160 32.42 -56.52 38.65
C ASP A 160 31.30 -55.92 39.45
N THR A 161 31.17 -56.26 40.75
CA THR A 161 30.17 -55.60 41.64
C THR A 161 30.45 -54.12 41.81
N LEU A 162 31.68 -53.70 42.06
CA LEU A 162 32.10 -52.34 42.19
C LEU A 162 31.87 -51.55 40.87
N ARG A 163 32.16 -52.18 39.72
CA ARG A 163 31.87 -51.62 38.41
C ARG A 163 30.39 -51.34 38.24
N ALA A 164 29.51 -52.29 38.58
CA ALA A 164 28.06 -52.08 38.51
C ALA A 164 27.59 -50.95 39.42
N GLN A 165 28.21 -50.80 40.61
CA GLN A 165 27.94 -49.68 41.53
C GLN A 165 28.36 -48.31 40.93
N VAL A 166 29.53 -48.24 40.27
CA VAL A 166 29.98 -47.03 39.57
C VAL A 166 29.04 -46.69 38.42
N ASP A 167 28.63 -47.68 37.61
CA ASP A 167 27.72 -47.48 36.50
C ASP A 167 26.35 -47.03 37.00
N GLN A 168 25.83 -47.56 38.12
CA GLN A 168 24.62 -47.12 38.76
C GLN A 168 24.74 -45.68 39.30
N ALA A 169 25.82 -45.34 40.00
CA ALA A 169 26.05 -43.99 40.52
C ALA A 169 26.17 -42.97 39.38
N ARG A 170 26.80 -43.36 38.28
CA ARG A 170 26.89 -42.51 37.07
C ARG A 170 25.51 -42.25 36.46
N ALA A 171 24.65 -43.27 36.38
CA ALA A 171 23.29 -43.13 35.89
C ALA A 171 22.46 -42.22 36.80
N THR A 172 22.61 -42.38 38.15
CA THR A 172 21.94 -41.49 39.12
C THR A 172 22.38 -40.01 38.96
N LEU A 173 23.69 -39.78 38.85
CA LEU A 173 24.23 -38.43 38.61
C LEU A 173 23.67 -37.82 37.32
N GLN A 174 23.54 -38.59 36.25
CA GLN A 174 22.93 -38.09 35.00
C GLN A 174 21.47 -37.74 35.17
N ALA A 175 20.68 -38.50 35.93
CA ALA A 175 19.30 -38.19 36.26
C ALA A 175 19.18 -36.88 37.05
N ASP A 176 20.06 -36.68 38.04
CA ASP A 176 20.05 -35.47 38.88
C ASP A 176 20.51 -34.22 38.10
N ILE A 177 21.47 -34.37 37.18
CA ILE A 177 21.84 -33.28 36.24
C ILE A 177 20.65 -32.90 35.38
N ALA A 178 19.86 -33.86 34.88
CA ALA A 178 18.66 -33.58 34.11
C ALA A 178 17.60 -32.86 34.95
N ALA A 179 17.40 -33.28 36.23
CA ALA A 179 16.50 -32.61 37.16
C ALA A 179 16.92 -31.17 37.47
N ALA A 180 18.22 -30.92 37.69
CA ALA A 180 18.75 -29.56 37.90
C ALA A 180 18.58 -28.66 36.69
N ARG A 181 18.75 -29.20 35.48
CA ARG A 181 18.45 -28.46 34.24
C ARG A 181 16.96 -28.09 34.12
N ALA A 182 16.06 -29.02 34.43
CA ALA A 182 14.63 -28.75 34.42
C ALA A 182 14.25 -27.67 35.43
N ALA A 183 14.81 -27.67 36.63
CA ALA A 183 14.60 -26.59 37.62
C ALA A 183 15.16 -25.26 37.12
N GLY A 184 16.29 -25.23 36.41
CA GLY A 184 16.86 -24.04 35.79
C GLY A 184 15.98 -23.47 34.68
N VAL A 185 15.30 -24.33 33.89
CA VAL A 185 14.32 -23.88 32.89
C VAL A 185 13.14 -23.20 33.57
N SER A 186 12.58 -23.76 34.66
CA SER A 186 11.50 -23.15 35.43
C SER A 186 11.89 -21.75 35.95
N THR A 187 13.09 -21.62 36.50
CA THR A 187 13.63 -20.32 36.93
C THR A 187 13.76 -19.33 35.76
N SER A 188 14.12 -19.80 34.56
CA SER A 188 14.25 -18.91 33.41
C SER A 188 12.93 -18.27 32.97
N TYR A 189 11.79 -18.91 33.22
CA TYR A 189 10.46 -18.40 32.91
C TYR A 189 10.04 -17.22 33.80
N THR A 190 10.72 -16.99 34.91
CA THR A 190 10.46 -15.85 35.79
C THR A 190 11.04 -14.52 35.28
N ALA A 191 11.98 -14.59 34.31
CA ALA A 191 12.58 -13.45 33.67
C ALA A 191 12.00 -13.28 32.25
N ILE A 192 10.97 -12.46 32.09
CA ILE A 192 10.28 -12.26 30.82
C ILE A 192 11.04 -11.22 29.99
N ARG A 193 11.51 -11.66 28.82
CA ARG A 193 12.33 -10.85 27.91
C ARG A 193 11.60 -10.58 26.59
N ALA A 194 11.99 -9.48 25.92
CA ALA A 194 11.47 -9.12 24.62
C ALA A 194 11.83 -10.20 23.56
N PRO A 195 10.84 -10.81 22.90
CA PRO A 195 11.10 -11.84 21.87
C PRO A 195 11.67 -11.25 20.58
N MET A 196 11.48 -9.95 20.36
CA MET A 196 11.96 -9.18 19.22
C MET A 196 12.17 -7.72 19.60
N SER A 197 12.91 -6.99 18.76
CA SER A 197 13.01 -5.54 18.90
C SER A 197 11.74 -4.87 18.39
N GLY A 198 11.25 -3.86 19.13
CA GLY A 198 10.02 -3.16 18.77
C GLY A 198 9.58 -2.18 19.86
N ARG A 199 8.41 -1.58 19.67
CA ARG A 199 7.80 -0.65 20.61
C ARG A 199 6.81 -1.39 21.50
N VAL A 200 6.91 -1.11 22.79
CA VAL A 200 6.01 -1.64 23.84
C VAL A 200 4.65 -0.95 23.77
N GLY A 201 3.59 -1.73 23.78
CA GLY A 201 2.21 -1.25 23.90
C GLY A 201 1.82 -0.83 25.30
N GLY A 202 0.52 -0.82 25.58
CA GLY A 202 -0.01 -0.60 26.93
C GLY A 202 0.39 -1.74 27.88
N ILE A 203 0.62 -1.42 29.14
CA ILE A 203 0.99 -2.37 30.19
C ILE A 203 -0.21 -2.51 31.14
N GLY A 204 -0.88 -3.66 31.09
CA GLY A 204 -2.07 -3.94 31.92
C GLY A 204 -1.78 -4.48 33.32
N VAL A 205 -0.52 -4.56 33.73
CA VAL A 205 -0.09 -5.26 34.94
C VAL A 205 0.92 -4.43 35.74
N TYR A 206 0.91 -4.57 37.06
CA TYR A 206 1.75 -3.79 37.97
C TYR A 206 2.52 -4.69 38.93
N PRO A 207 3.58 -4.20 39.60
CA PRO A 207 4.23 -4.93 40.67
C PRO A 207 3.22 -5.34 41.75
N GLY A 208 3.23 -6.62 42.15
CA GLY A 208 2.25 -7.23 43.02
C GLY A 208 1.06 -7.91 42.35
N SER A 209 0.86 -7.72 41.03
CA SER A 209 -0.18 -8.45 40.28
C SER A 209 0.17 -9.93 40.13
N LEU A 210 -0.80 -10.81 40.41
CA LEU A 210 -0.70 -12.23 40.05
C LEU A 210 -1.01 -12.39 38.55
N VAL A 211 -0.11 -13.04 37.83
CA VAL A 211 -0.24 -13.29 36.38
C VAL A 211 -0.23 -14.78 36.07
N GLN A 212 -0.92 -15.17 35.03
CA GLN A 212 -1.08 -16.54 34.55
C GLN A 212 -0.76 -16.62 33.05
N PRO A 213 -0.53 -17.79 32.46
CA PRO A 213 -0.24 -17.93 31.04
C PRO A 213 -1.28 -17.33 30.08
N THR A 214 -2.50 -17.14 30.54
CA THR A 214 -3.58 -16.48 29.80
C THR A 214 -3.60 -14.95 29.94
N THR A 215 -2.81 -14.38 30.87
CA THR A 215 -2.76 -12.93 31.14
C THR A 215 -1.85 -12.28 30.10
N SER A 216 -2.37 -11.36 29.29
CA SER A 216 -1.53 -10.50 28.45
C SER A 216 -0.86 -9.42 29.31
N LEU A 217 0.47 -9.35 29.23
CA LEU A 217 1.27 -8.38 29.96
C LEU A 217 1.40 -7.08 29.20
N THR A 218 1.74 -7.18 27.93
CA THR A 218 1.89 -6.08 26.98
C THR A 218 2.06 -6.65 25.57
N THR A 219 2.01 -5.79 24.56
CA THR A 219 2.36 -6.13 23.19
C THR A 219 3.71 -5.54 22.82
N VAL A 220 4.46 -6.22 21.96
CA VAL A 220 5.66 -5.65 21.32
C VAL A 220 5.41 -5.63 19.81
N THR A 221 5.46 -4.44 19.23
CA THR A 221 5.16 -4.20 17.82
C THR A 221 6.39 -3.69 17.10
N GLN A 222 6.75 -4.35 16.01
CA GLN A 222 7.81 -3.89 15.12
C GLN A 222 7.28 -2.75 14.27
N LEU A 223 7.87 -1.55 14.40
CA LEU A 223 7.48 -0.35 13.66
C LEU A 223 8.38 -0.08 12.45
N ASP A 224 9.60 -0.61 12.43
CA ASP A 224 10.59 -0.43 11.36
C ASP A 224 11.28 -1.75 11.04
N PRO A 225 11.25 -2.21 9.77
CA PRO A 225 10.37 -1.72 8.70
C PRO A 225 8.89 -2.00 8.97
N ILE A 226 7.99 -1.35 8.19
CA ILE A 226 6.54 -1.48 8.34
C ILE A 226 5.89 -1.83 7.01
N ASN A 227 4.73 -2.48 7.04
CA ASN A 227 3.97 -2.82 5.85
C ASN A 227 2.76 -1.90 5.65
N VAL A 228 2.41 -1.65 4.40
CA VAL A 228 1.09 -1.18 4.01
C VAL A 228 0.39 -2.29 3.26
N ALA A 229 -0.75 -2.73 3.77
CA ALA A 229 -1.62 -3.71 3.13
C ALA A 229 -2.71 -2.98 2.36
N PHE A 230 -2.91 -3.31 1.09
CA PHE A 230 -3.92 -2.72 0.20
C PHE A 230 -4.44 -3.77 -0.78
N THR A 231 -5.51 -3.44 -1.50
CA THR A 231 -6.11 -4.33 -2.50
C THR A 231 -6.04 -3.69 -3.88
N LEU A 232 -5.76 -4.51 -4.89
CA LEU A 232 -5.78 -4.13 -6.29
C LEU A 232 -6.83 -4.94 -7.05
N PRO A 233 -7.44 -4.42 -8.13
CA PRO A 233 -8.31 -5.19 -8.99
C PRO A 233 -7.57 -6.39 -9.59
N GLU A 234 -8.24 -7.54 -9.74
CA GLU A 234 -7.67 -8.74 -10.36
C GLU A 234 -7.11 -8.48 -11.77
N SER A 235 -7.75 -7.58 -12.53
CA SER A 235 -7.28 -7.18 -13.86
C SER A 235 -5.85 -6.61 -13.88
N SER A 236 -5.36 -6.10 -12.75
CA SER A 236 -3.99 -5.58 -12.61
C SER A 236 -2.95 -6.68 -12.34
N LEU A 237 -3.38 -7.90 -11.97
CA LEU A 237 -2.49 -8.98 -11.55
C LEU A 237 -1.46 -9.39 -12.60
N PRO A 238 -1.81 -9.59 -13.90
CA PRO A 238 -0.83 -9.97 -14.91
C PRO A 238 0.28 -8.93 -15.07
N ALA A 239 -0.07 -7.63 -15.06
CA ALA A 239 0.88 -6.53 -15.17
C ALA A 239 1.78 -6.45 -13.92
N LEU A 240 1.20 -6.62 -12.73
CA LEU A 240 1.93 -6.61 -11.47
C LEU A 240 2.95 -7.76 -11.37
N LEU A 241 2.55 -8.98 -11.73
CA LEU A 241 3.45 -10.15 -11.75
C LEU A 241 4.56 -9.99 -12.79
N ALA A 242 4.25 -9.42 -13.96
CA ALA A 242 5.24 -9.12 -14.97
C ALA A 242 6.23 -8.02 -14.50
N ALA A 243 5.76 -7.02 -13.74
CA ALA A 243 6.61 -6.01 -13.14
C ALA A 243 7.53 -6.64 -12.07
N GLN A 244 7.00 -7.49 -11.20
CA GLN A 244 7.76 -8.17 -10.17
C GLN A 244 8.86 -9.10 -10.73
N LYS A 245 8.61 -9.77 -11.87
CA LYS A 245 9.63 -10.56 -12.57
C LYS A 245 10.75 -9.71 -13.16
N ARG A 246 10.48 -8.44 -13.51
CA ARG A 246 11.47 -7.50 -14.07
C ARG A 246 12.33 -6.85 -12.99
N GLY A 247 11.87 -6.80 -11.75
CA GLY A 247 12.59 -6.20 -10.64
C GLY A 247 11.70 -5.75 -9.50
N LYS A 248 12.21 -4.85 -8.68
CA LYS A 248 11.46 -4.28 -7.55
C LYS A 248 10.34 -3.38 -8.08
N VAL A 249 9.14 -3.59 -7.57
CA VAL A 249 7.97 -2.74 -7.86
C VAL A 249 7.90 -1.65 -6.81
N GLU A 250 8.03 -0.41 -7.24
CA GLU A 250 7.94 0.75 -6.36
C GLU A 250 6.50 1.03 -5.96
N VAL A 251 6.31 1.32 -4.68
CA VAL A 251 5.04 1.70 -4.09
C VAL A 251 5.26 2.97 -3.28
N GLN A 252 4.42 3.97 -3.50
CA GLN A 252 4.40 5.19 -2.71
C GLN A 252 3.19 5.19 -1.79
N ALA A 253 3.40 5.43 -0.50
CA ALA A 253 2.36 5.66 0.47
C ALA A 253 2.24 7.17 0.77
N LEU A 254 1.01 7.67 0.75
CA LEU A 254 0.68 9.06 1.05
C LEU A 254 -0.05 9.09 2.41
N PRO A 255 0.64 9.42 3.50
CA PRO A 255 0.08 9.32 4.86
C PRO A 255 -0.99 10.34 5.20
N GLY A 256 -1.23 11.34 4.35
CA GLY A 256 -2.25 12.38 4.56
C GLY A 256 -1.81 13.76 4.06
N ALA A 257 -2.71 14.75 4.17
CA ALA A 257 -2.45 16.11 3.72
C ALA A 257 -1.26 16.73 4.49
N GLY A 258 -0.25 17.22 3.74
CA GLY A 258 0.90 17.93 4.29
C GLY A 258 2.11 17.06 4.63
N LEU A 259 2.01 15.73 4.55
CA LEU A 259 3.14 14.83 4.71
C LEU A 259 3.72 14.43 3.35
N ALA A 260 5.04 14.27 3.29
CA ALA A 260 5.72 13.81 2.09
C ALA A 260 5.35 12.35 1.78
N PRO A 261 5.25 11.97 0.50
CA PRO A 261 5.10 10.58 0.12
C PRO A 261 6.27 9.73 0.63
N VAL A 262 5.97 8.57 1.21
CA VAL A 262 6.98 7.60 1.65
C VAL A 262 7.11 6.54 0.56
N SER A 263 8.34 6.28 0.12
CA SER A 263 8.62 5.26 -0.89
C SER A 263 8.90 3.91 -0.23
N GLY A 264 8.35 2.86 -0.80
CA GLY A 264 8.54 1.48 -0.38
C GLY A 264 8.57 0.53 -1.57
N VAL A 265 8.65 -0.75 -1.29
CA VAL A 265 8.77 -1.81 -2.29
C VAL A 265 7.70 -2.86 -2.05
N LEU A 266 7.08 -3.32 -3.13
CA LEU A 266 6.13 -4.43 -3.08
C LEU A 266 6.83 -5.67 -2.51
N SER A 267 6.35 -6.18 -1.37
CA SER A 267 6.94 -7.32 -0.65
C SER A 267 6.13 -8.60 -0.83
N PHE A 268 4.82 -8.48 -1.01
CA PHE A 268 3.94 -9.65 -1.06
C PHE A 268 2.73 -9.40 -1.96
N VAL A 269 2.39 -10.41 -2.75
CA VAL A 269 1.15 -10.53 -3.51
C VAL A 269 0.47 -11.81 -3.04
N ASP A 270 -0.80 -11.74 -2.67
CA ASP A 270 -1.55 -12.90 -2.20
C ASP A 270 -1.65 -13.96 -3.31
N ASN A 271 -1.73 -15.22 -2.93
CA ASN A 271 -1.88 -16.36 -3.85
C ASN A 271 -3.35 -16.63 -4.23
N THR A 272 -4.28 -15.91 -3.61
CA THR A 272 -5.73 -16.02 -3.84
C THR A 272 -6.34 -14.67 -4.14
N VAL A 273 -7.28 -14.66 -5.09
CA VAL A 273 -8.15 -13.51 -5.39
C VAL A 273 -9.41 -13.66 -4.54
N ASP A 274 -9.86 -12.55 -3.96
CA ASP A 274 -11.17 -12.51 -3.31
C ASP A 274 -12.26 -12.48 -4.38
N PRO A 275 -13.04 -13.59 -4.55
CA PRO A 275 -14.05 -13.68 -5.61
C PRO A 275 -15.24 -12.75 -5.37
N THR A 276 -15.45 -12.30 -4.13
CA THR A 276 -16.57 -11.43 -3.78
C THR A 276 -16.31 -9.99 -4.22
N ALA A 277 -15.07 -9.54 -4.03
CA ALA A 277 -14.66 -8.18 -4.37
C ALA A 277 -13.93 -8.08 -5.73
N GLY A 278 -13.53 -9.21 -6.35
CA GLY A 278 -12.71 -9.24 -7.57
C GLY A 278 -11.33 -8.56 -7.35
N THR A 279 -10.78 -8.68 -6.13
CA THR A 279 -9.54 -8.00 -5.74
C THR A 279 -8.49 -8.97 -5.22
N ILE A 280 -7.22 -8.58 -5.35
CA ILE A 280 -6.09 -9.29 -4.77
C ILE A 280 -5.45 -8.45 -3.67
N LYS A 281 -5.11 -9.08 -2.54
CA LYS A 281 -4.40 -8.43 -1.45
C LYS A 281 -2.91 -8.36 -1.77
N VAL A 282 -2.32 -7.21 -1.51
CA VAL A 282 -0.89 -6.97 -1.69
C VAL A 282 -0.34 -6.24 -0.48
N LYS A 283 0.96 -6.42 -0.21
CA LYS A 283 1.67 -5.67 0.83
C LYS A 283 2.93 -5.06 0.24
N ALA A 284 3.22 -3.86 0.66
CA ALA A 284 4.48 -3.19 0.37
C ALA A 284 5.19 -2.87 1.68
N GLU A 285 6.51 -3.01 1.69
CA GLU A 285 7.37 -2.75 2.83
C GLU A 285 7.99 -1.36 2.69
N PHE A 286 8.01 -0.63 3.80
CA PHE A 286 8.49 0.75 3.91
C PHE A 286 9.48 0.86 5.06
N ASP A 287 10.58 1.58 4.85
CA ASP A 287 11.42 2.04 5.94
C ASP A 287 10.64 3.09 6.76
N ASN A 288 10.64 2.94 8.08
CA ASN A 288 9.83 3.78 8.97
C ASN A 288 10.59 4.24 10.21
N ARG A 289 11.89 4.55 10.05
CA ARG A 289 12.77 4.98 11.15
C ARG A 289 12.27 6.24 11.85
N GLU A 290 11.64 7.15 11.09
CA GLU A 290 11.06 8.39 11.59
C GLU A 290 9.63 8.21 12.16
N THR A 291 9.10 6.98 12.15
CA THR A 291 7.74 6.65 12.62
C THR A 291 6.65 7.49 11.94
N THR A 292 6.82 7.82 10.67
CA THR A 292 5.87 8.58 9.86
C THR A 292 4.59 7.77 9.58
N LEU A 293 4.74 6.45 9.43
CA LEU A 293 3.64 5.52 9.25
C LEU A 293 3.31 4.84 10.59
N TRP A 294 2.03 4.88 10.97
CA TRP A 294 1.58 4.31 12.23
C TRP A 294 0.64 3.12 12.00
N PRO A 295 0.81 1.99 12.72
CA PRO A 295 -0.08 0.84 12.61
C PRO A 295 -1.55 1.22 12.76
N GLY A 296 -2.40 0.71 11.86
CA GLY A 296 -3.82 1.03 11.82
C GLY A 296 -4.17 2.31 11.06
N GLN A 297 -3.20 3.11 10.65
CA GLN A 297 -3.42 4.32 9.85
C GLN A 297 -3.86 3.95 8.42
N TYR A 298 -4.83 4.70 7.89
CA TYR A 298 -5.21 4.64 6.48
C TYR A 298 -4.31 5.54 5.65
N VAL A 299 -3.84 5.02 4.52
CA VAL A 299 -2.97 5.72 3.58
C VAL A 299 -3.40 5.46 2.14
N ASN A 300 -3.24 6.46 1.27
CA ASN A 300 -3.38 6.23 -0.16
C ASN A 300 -2.06 5.68 -0.70
N THR A 301 -2.15 4.61 -1.51
CA THR A 301 -0.99 4.00 -2.15
C THR A 301 -1.01 4.22 -3.64
N LYS A 302 0.17 4.43 -4.23
CA LYS A 302 0.39 4.48 -5.69
C LYS A 302 1.39 3.40 -6.03
N VAL A 303 0.98 2.45 -6.85
CA VAL A 303 1.82 1.33 -7.30
C VAL A 303 2.15 1.49 -8.76
N THR A 304 3.41 1.43 -9.13
CA THR A 304 3.85 1.43 -10.52
C THR A 304 3.75 0.01 -11.08
N VAL A 305 2.62 -0.31 -11.76
CA VAL A 305 2.38 -1.66 -12.29
C VAL A 305 3.08 -1.89 -13.64
N GLN A 306 3.34 -0.83 -14.38
CA GLN A 306 4.02 -0.89 -15.67
C GLN A 306 4.64 0.47 -15.99
N THR A 307 5.70 0.48 -16.79
CA THR A 307 6.22 1.70 -17.42
C THR A 307 6.12 1.53 -18.94
N ILE A 308 5.37 2.42 -19.59
CA ILE A 308 5.29 2.49 -21.06
C ILE A 308 6.52 3.28 -21.51
N LYS A 309 7.48 2.57 -22.09
CA LYS A 309 8.71 3.19 -22.56
C LYS A 309 8.49 3.94 -23.87
N ASP A 310 9.18 5.08 -24.02
CA ASP A 310 9.16 5.92 -25.24
C ASP A 310 7.74 6.27 -25.72
N ALA A 311 6.82 6.48 -24.75
CA ALA A 311 5.43 6.82 -25.05
C ALA A 311 5.32 8.20 -25.67
N VAL A 312 4.50 8.35 -26.72
CA VAL A 312 4.15 9.65 -27.28
C VAL A 312 3.05 10.25 -26.41
N VAL A 313 3.38 11.34 -25.73
CA VAL A 313 2.49 12.04 -24.79
C VAL A 313 1.92 13.29 -25.44
N VAL A 314 0.60 13.44 -25.33
CA VAL A 314 -0.17 14.58 -25.84
C VAL A 314 -1.11 15.09 -24.76
N PRO A 315 -1.43 16.39 -24.73
CA PRO A 315 -2.47 16.90 -23.84
C PRO A 315 -3.81 16.22 -24.13
N GLN A 316 -4.54 15.82 -23.08
CA GLN A 316 -5.86 15.19 -23.24
C GLN A 316 -6.85 16.12 -23.99
N SER A 317 -6.65 17.44 -23.87
CA SER A 317 -7.42 18.44 -24.61
C SER A 317 -7.27 18.33 -26.13
N ALA A 318 -6.20 17.74 -26.66
CA ALA A 318 -6.00 17.54 -28.09
C ALA A 318 -6.80 16.35 -28.66
N ILE A 319 -7.16 15.39 -27.80
CA ILE A 319 -7.83 14.15 -28.21
C ILE A 319 -9.31 14.45 -28.46
N ILE A 320 -9.83 13.91 -29.58
CA ILE A 320 -11.24 13.99 -29.97
C ILE A 320 -11.77 12.56 -30.08
N THR A 321 -12.85 12.30 -29.34
CA THR A 321 -13.58 11.03 -29.45
C THR A 321 -14.89 11.28 -30.17
N SER A 322 -15.14 10.50 -31.25
CA SER A 322 -16.37 10.58 -32.05
C SER A 322 -16.92 9.18 -32.27
N ALA A 323 -18.08 9.09 -32.92
CA ALA A 323 -18.68 7.83 -33.34
C ALA A 323 -17.78 7.02 -34.34
N GLN A 324 -16.84 7.69 -35.01
CA GLN A 324 -15.89 7.09 -35.95
C GLN A 324 -14.58 6.65 -35.29
N GLY A 325 -14.40 6.91 -33.98
CA GLY A 325 -13.19 6.58 -33.26
C GLY A 325 -12.53 7.79 -32.58
N THR A 326 -11.35 7.56 -32.04
CA THR A 326 -10.53 8.57 -31.35
C THR A 326 -9.42 9.04 -32.29
N PHE A 327 -9.24 10.36 -32.41
CA PHE A 327 -8.25 10.96 -33.29
C PHE A 327 -7.72 12.29 -32.72
N VAL A 328 -6.65 12.77 -33.33
CA VAL A 328 -6.12 14.12 -33.13
C VAL A 328 -6.00 14.83 -34.45
N TYR A 329 -6.04 16.17 -34.45
CA TYR A 329 -5.70 16.97 -35.60
C TYR A 329 -4.21 17.29 -35.57
N VAL A 330 -3.53 16.98 -36.67
CA VAL A 330 -2.12 17.29 -36.94
C VAL A 330 -2.04 18.44 -37.91
N LEU A 331 -1.17 19.40 -37.65
CA LEU A 331 -0.90 20.51 -38.56
C LEU A 331 0.14 20.08 -39.57
N ASP A 332 -0.23 20.01 -40.84
CA ASP A 332 0.68 19.75 -41.95
C ASP A 332 1.45 21.03 -42.37
N LYS A 333 2.53 20.85 -43.14
CA LYS A 333 3.43 21.95 -43.61
C LYS A 333 2.71 23.02 -44.43
N ASP A 334 1.63 22.65 -45.11
CA ASP A 334 0.80 23.53 -45.95
C ASP A 334 -0.27 24.26 -45.16
N ARG A 335 -0.21 24.21 -43.82
CA ARG A 335 -1.16 24.79 -42.87
C ARG A 335 -2.57 24.19 -42.99
N SER A 336 -2.69 22.95 -43.40
CA SER A 336 -3.94 22.20 -43.35
C SER A 336 -3.98 21.30 -42.09
N ALA A 337 -5.18 21.04 -41.59
CA ALA A 337 -5.40 20.14 -40.48
C ALA A 337 -5.71 18.72 -41.01
N ARG A 338 -4.85 17.78 -40.70
CA ARG A 338 -5.05 16.36 -41.06
C ARG A 338 -5.51 15.58 -39.83
N GLN A 339 -6.54 14.79 -40.00
CA GLN A 339 -7.05 13.89 -38.95
C GLN A 339 -6.16 12.63 -38.91
N VAL A 340 -5.61 12.31 -37.74
CA VAL A 340 -4.81 11.11 -37.51
C VAL A 340 -5.49 10.28 -36.41
N PRO A 341 -5.85 9.02 -36.72
CA PRO A 341 -6.42 8.13 -35.72
C PRO A 341 -5.37 7.80 -34.66
N VAL A 342 -5.79 7.85 -33.38
CA VAL A 342 -4.94 7.54 -32.23
C VAL A 342 -5.69 6.63 -31.28
N GLU A 343 -4.95 5.80 -30.57
CA GLU A 343 -5.49 5.02 -29.47
C GLU A 343 -4.91 5.54 -28.16
N ARG A 344 -5.78 5.87 -27.20
CA ARG A 344 -5.36 6.31 -25.86
C ARG A 344 -4.94 5.08 -25.06
N ILE A 345 -3.64 4.92 -24.82
CA ILE A 345 -3.08 3.83 -24.02
C ILE A 345 -3.28 4.09 -22.53
N TYR A 346 -2.93 5.31 -22.07
CA TYR A 346 -3.01 5.68 -20.65
C TYR A 346 -3.16 7.19 -20.49
N GLY A 347 -4.07 7.61 -19.61
CA GLY A 347 -4.26 9.04 -19.26
C GLY A 347 -3.72 9.33 -17.85
N PHE A 348 -2.99 10.42 -17.72
CA PHE A 348 -2.43 10.86 -16.44
C PHE A 348 -2.41 12.38 -16.35
N GLY A 349 -2.89 12.91 -15.23
CA GLY A 349 -3.00 14.37 -15.04
C GLY A 349 -3.76 15.04 -16.19
N VAL A 350 -3.14 16.00 -16.86
CA VAL A 350 -3.67 16.73 -18.03
C VAL A 350 -3.26 16.09 -19.36
N ASP A 351 -2.43 15.06 -19.33
CA ASP A 351 -1.81 14.42 -20.48
C ASP A 351 -2.29 12.98 -20.72
N ALA A 352 -2.04 12.45 -21.90
CA ALA A 352 -2.28 11.05 -22.22
C ALA A 352 -1.16 10.49 -23.10
N ALA A 353 -0.77 9.25 -22.83
CA ALA A 353 0.04 8.45 -23.72
C ALA A 353 -0.83 7.86 -24.82
N VAL A 354 -0.44 8.06 -26.08
CA VAL A 354 -1.19 7.61 -27.24
C VAL A 354 -0.31 6.79 -28.17
N SER A 355 -0.94 5.87 -28.94
CA SER A 355 -0.35 5.22 -30.12
C SER A 355 -0.90 5.84 -31.39
N GLY A 356 -0.22 5.59 -32.53
CA GLY A 356 -0.62 6.10 -33.84
C GLY A 356 0.07 7.38 -34.27
N LEU A 357 0.93 7.98 -33.45
CA LEU A 357 1.75 9.14 -33.76
C LEU A 357 3.23 8.78 -33.79
N SER A 358 4.00 9.44 -34.66
CA SER A 358 5.46 9.27 -34.73
C SER A 358 6.22 10.14 -33.70
N GLY A 359 5.55 11.08 -33.03
CA GLY A 359 6.16 11.99 -32.08
C GLY A 359 6.85 13.22 -32.67
N SER A 360 6.81 13.38 -33.99
CA SER A 360 7.37 14.55 -34.71
C SER A 360 6.29 15.49 -35.25
N GLU A 361 5.04 15.14 -35.09
CA GLU A 361 3.89 15.89 -35.59
C GLU A 361 3.64 17.12 -34.70
N THR A 362 3.00 18.16 -35.28
CA THR A 362 2.48 19.29 -34.54
C THR A 362 0.98 19.08 -34.32
N ILE A 363 0.55 19.01 -33.08
CA ILE A 363 -0.82 18.63 -32.68
C ILE A 363 -1.63 19.88 -32.32
N ILE A 364 -2.86 19.97 -32.81
CA ILE A 364 -3.80 21.03 -32.49
C ILE A 364 -4.47 20.71 -31.14
N THR A 365 -4.34 21.62 -30.16
CA THR A 365 -4.89 21.48 -28.82
C THR A 365 -6.19 22.28 -28.61
N GLU A 366 -6.22 23.52 -29.08
CA GLU A 366 -7.35 24.43 -28.92
C GLU A 366 -7.85 24.91 -30.29
N GLY A 367 -9.12 25.35 -30.36
CA GLY A 367 -9.75 25.77 -31.60
C GLY A 367 -10.23 24.63 -32.50
N LYS A 368 -10.00 23.37 -32.06
CA LYS A 368 -10.29 22.14 -32.82
C LYS A 368 -11.75 21.97 -33.23
N GLN A 369 -12.70 22.57 -32.47
CA GLN A 369 -14.13 22.53 -32.78
C GLN A 369 -14.49 23.23 -34.10
N ASN A 370 -13.66 24.16 -34.56
CA ASN A 370 -13.84 24.91 -35.80
C ASN A 370 -12.99 24.32 -36.96
N VAL A 371 -12.24 23.27 -36.72
CA VAL A 371 -11.35 22.62 -37.68
C VAL A 371 -12.11 21.52 -38.43
N ARG A 372 -12.00 21.48 -39.75
CA ARG A 372 -12.48 20.39 -40.58
C ARG A 372 -11.28 19.64 -41.17
N PRO A 373 -11.41 18.33 -41.41
CA PRO A 373 -10.35 17.58 -42.10
C PRO A 373 -9.97 18.25 -43.46
N GLY A 374 -8.68 18.55 -43.66
CA GLY A 374 -8.16 19.25 -44.86
C GLY A 374 -8.36 20.78 -44.82
N GLY A 375 -9.03 21.33 -43.79
CA GLY A 375 -9.26 22.78 -43.65
C GLY A 375 -7.98 23.54 -43.33
N LYS A 376 -7.87 24.79 -43.87
CA LYS A 376 -6.75 25.68 -43.54
C LYS A 376 -6.93 26.25 -42.15
N VAL A 377 -5.83 26.31 -41.39
CA VAL A 377 -5.79 26.85 -40.03
C VAL A 377 -4.76 27.98 -39.90
N ARG A 378 -4.94 28.83 -38.93
CA ARG A 378 -4.03 29.92 -38.58
C ARG A 378 -3.59 29.74 -37.12
N LEU A 379 -2.32 29.91 -36.87
CA LEU A 379 -1.78 29.82 -35.50
C LEU A 379 -2.16 31.06 -34.69
N ALA A 380 -2.62 30.88 -33.45
CA ALA A 380 -2.94 32.00 -32.54
C ALA A 380 -1.69 32.86 -32.28
N SER A 381 -0.50 32.26 -32.20
CA SER A 381 0.77 32.96 -32.02
C SER A 381 1.15 33.91 -33.17
N GLU A 382 0.53 33.77 -34.34
CA GLU A 382 0.75 34.69 -35.49
C GLU A 382 -0.16 35.93 -35.43
N LEU A 383 -1.29 35.87 -34.71
CA LEU A 383 -2.18 36.99 -34.52
C LEU A 383 -1.58 38.00 -33.54
N ASP A 384 -0.92 37.56 -32.49
CA ASP A 384 -0.26 38.42 -31.51
C ASP A 384 0.92 39.23 -32.12
N LYS A 385 1.59 38.66 -33.11
CA LYS A 385 2.70 39.34 -33.83
C LYS A 385 2.24 40.32 -34.88
N GLY A 386 1.01 40.19 -35.40
CA GLY A 386 0.44 41.08 -36.42
C GLY A 386 -0.20 42.34 -35.83
N GLY A 387 -0.51 42.35 -34.51
CA GLY A 387 -1.12 43.52 -33.83
C GLY A 387 -0.15 44.61 -33.36
N ALA A 388 1.16 44.34 -33.38
CA ALA A 388 2.16 45.28 -32.86
C ALA A 388 2.70 46.33 -33.91
N ASN A 389 2.26 46.24 -35.19
CA ASN A 389 2.84 47.10 -36.23
C ASN A 389 1.83 48.05 -36.93
N GLY A 390 0.81 48.50 -36.22
CA GLY A 390 -0.19 49.39 -36.83
C GLY A 390 -0.85 50.38 -35.86
N LYS A 391 -0.11 51.31 -35.26
CA LYS A 391 -0.59 52.60 -34.80
C LYS A 391 0.55 53.50 -34.34
N SER A 392 1.22 54.11 -35.31
CA SER A 392 1.95 55.37 -35.12
C SER A 392 1.20 56.40 -36.00
N GLY A 393 0.58 57.37 -35.42
CA GLY A 393 -0.13 58.45 -36.15
C GLY A 393 -0.98 59.33 -35.25
N LYS A 394 -0.32 60.28 -34.62
CA LYS A 394 -0.65 61.73 -34.53
C LYS A 394 -1.86 62.25 -33.73
N ASP A 395 -1.45 63.14 -32.83
CA ASP A 395 -2.04 64.40 -32.41
C ASP A 395 -3.25 64.47 -31.51
N GLY A 396 -3.05 65.20 -30.38
CA GLY A 396 -4.08 65.86 -29.58
C GLY A 396 -3.62 66.20 -28.16
N LYS A 397 -2.93 67.34 -28.04
CA LYS A 397 -2.78 68.10 -26.79
C LYS A 397 -4.12 68.26 -26.09
N ASP A 398 -4.17 68.04 -24.79
CA ASP A 398 -4.51 69.05 -23.82
C ASP A 398 -4.41 68.47 -22.39
N GLY A 399 -3.80 69.28 -21.53
CA GLY A 399 -3.50 68.99 -20.17
C GLY A 399 -4.67 69.11 -19.21
N HIS A 400 -4.56 68.38 -18.14
CA HIS A 400 -4.98 68.84 -16.82
C HIS A 400 -4.18 68.09 -15.75
N THR A 401 -3.30 68.87 -15.14
CA THR A 401 -2.68 68.61 -13.85
C THR A 401 -3.72 68.58 -12.74
N LEU A 402 -3.73 67.56 -11.87
CA LEU A 402 -4.15 67.74 -10.48
C LEU A 402 -3.33 66.79 -9.60
N THR A 403 -2.62 67.46 -8.76
CA THR A 403 -1.77 67.03 -7.65
C THR A 403 -2.56 66.47 -6.47
N ALA A 404 -1.79 65.74 -5.64
CA ALA A 404 -1.93 65.53 -4.20
C ALA A 404 -2.86 64.34 -3.78
N GLU A 405 -2.64 63.52 -2.78
CA GLU A 405 -1.79 63.70 -1.59
C GLU A 405 -1.62 62.33 -0.90
N ALA A 406 -0.57 62.22 -0.19
CA ALA A 406 -0.20 61.10 0.65
C ALA A 406 -1.12 60.95 1.87
N GLY A 407 -1.35 59.73 2.30
CA GLY A 407 -2.00 59.37 3.57
C GLY A 407 -1.50 58.06 4.13
N ALA A 408 -0.41 58.15 4.87
CA ALA A 408 0.00 57.08 5.78
C ALA A 408 -0.97 56.97 6.94
N HIS A 409 -1.40 55.79 7.30
CA HIS A 409 -1.71 55.52 8.72
C HIS A 409 -1.40 54.09 9.08
N LYS A 410 -0.60 53.99 10.16
CA LYS A 410 -0.32 52.84 10.97
C LYS A 410 -1.56 52.37 11.72
N GLY A 411 -1.70 51.09 11.93
CA GLY A 411 -2.59 50.43 12.86
C GLY A 411 -2.29 48.93 12.79
#